data_79e7ea1252a01c5fda027be860d1e547
#
_entry.id   79e7ea1252a01c5fda027be860d1e547
#
_cell.length_a   1.000
_cell.length_b   1.000
_cell.length_c   1.000
_cell.angle_alpha   90.00
_cell.angle_beta   90.00
_cell.angle_gamma   90.00
#
_symmetry.space_group_name_H-M   'P 1'
#
loop_
_entity.id
_entity.type
_entity.pdbx_description
1 polymer ?
#
loop_
_entity_poly.entity_id
_entity_poly.type
_entity_poly.pdbx_seq_one_letter_code
_entity_poly.pdbx_strand_id
1 'polypeptide(L)'
;YNVILSDPPLGIGKPLKEIASSCDIITLHTPLTHQGEHATYHLFNGDILAQCKPNLLLINAARGGIVDELALLKHCSTNQGKNIKLAIDCWEGEPYINKTLLQQTNLASFHIAGYSILGKMRASEMCLEAFCKFFSLPILSINKKAVPLQGDSEKGWLERVSNQLKAEPHLFEKLRKQYKLR
;
A
#
# COMPACT_ATOMS: atom_id res chain seq x y z
N TYR A 1 -7.09 16.11 -10.43
CA TYR A 1 -7.19 15.69 -9.01
C TYR A 1 -6.51 16.75 -8.14
N ASN A 2 -7.10 17.03 -6.95
CA ASN A 2 -6.47 17.82 -5.92
C ASN A 2 -5.73 16.88 -4.98
N VAL A 3 -4.40 17.03 -4.86
CA VAL A 3 -3.55 16.12 -4.07
C VAL A 3 -3.14 16.81 -2.78
N ILE A 4 -3.37 16.15 -1.65
CA ILE A 4 -2.93 16.57 -0.31
C ILE A 4 -1.86 15.58 0.14
N LEU A 5 -0.64 16.09 0.40
CA LEU A 5 0.42 15.31 1.01
C LEU A 5 0.32 15.43 2.53
N SER A 6 0.66 14.35 3.25
CA SER A 6 0.78 14.35 4.71
C SER A 6 1.99 13.50 5.11
N ASP A 7 2.95 14.15 5.74
CA ASP A 7 4.15 13.54 6.33
C ASP A 7 4.46 14.26 7.64
N PRO A 8 3.79 13.89 8.75
CA PRO A 8 3.96 14.55 10.04
C PRO A 8 5.40 14.60 10.53
N PRO A 9 6.23 13.54 10.40
CA PRO A 9 7.65 13.60 10.72
C PRO A 9 8.43 14.72 10.02
N LEU A 10 7.99 15.12 8.82
CA LEU A 10 8.59 16.24 8.07
C LEU A 10 7.85 17.56 8.28
N GLY A 11 6.83 17.61 9.13
CA GLY A 11 5.99 18.80 9.34
C GLY A 11 5.14 19.16 8.11
N ILE A 12 4.89 18.20 7.22
CA ILE A 12 4.15 18.42 5.96
C ILE A 12 2.71 17.94 6.11
N GLY A 13 1.79 18.77 5.62
CA GLY A 13 0.40 18.39 5.38
C GLY A 13 -0.54 18.74 6.51
N LYS A 14 -1.65 18.00 6.59
CA LYS A 14 -2.78 18.24 7.48
C LYS A 14 -2.91 17.12 8.50
N PRO A 15 -3.59 17.39 9.63
CA PRO A 15 -3.93 16.34 10.58
C PRO A 15 -4.71 15.20 9.91
N LEU A 16 -4.43 13.96 10.32
CA LEU A 16 -5.06 12.77 9.73
C LEU A 16 -6.60 12.81 9.76
N LYS A 17 -7.19 13.35 10.82
CA LYS A 17 -8.64 13.52 10.94
C LYS A 17 -9.24 14.45 9.86
N GLU A 18 -8.52 15.51 9.51
CA GLU A 18 -8.93 16.42 8.43
C GLU A 18 -8.83 15.74 7.08
N ILE A 19 -7.78 14.96 6.84
CA ILE A 19 -7.62 14.16 5.62
C ILE A 19 -8.75 13.13 5.52
N ALA A 20 -9.00 12.38 6.59
CA ALA A 20 -10.05 11.37 6.63
C ALA A 20 -11.42 11.94 6.24
N SER A 21 -11.79 13.11 6.77
CA SER A 21 -13.08 13.74 6.52
C SER A 21 -13.21 14.45 5.17
N SER A 22 -12.10 14.82 4.52
CA SER A 22 -12.10 15.65 3.31
C SER A 22 -11.77 14.89 2.03
N CYS A 23 -11.00 13.81 2.09
CA CYS A 23 -10.51 13.11 0.92
C CYS A 23 -11.49 12.04 0.40
N ASP A 24 -11.55 11.89 -0.92
CA ASP A 24 -12.30 10.83 -1.60
C ASP A 24 -11.44 9.58 -1.83
N ILE A 25 -10.11 9.76 -1.89
CA ILE A 25 -9.12 8.71 -2.06
C ILE A 25 -8.03 8.94 -1.01
N ILE A 26 -7.69 7.91 -0.26
CA ILE A 26 -6.56 7.92 0.67
C ILE A 26 -5.65 6.76 0.33
N THR A 27 -4.37 7.07 0.10
CA THR A 27 -3.33 6.06 -0.16
C THR A 27 -2.24 6.16 0.88
N LEU A 28 -1.90 5.02 1.47
CA LEU A 28 -0.95 4.91 2.57
C LEU A 28 0.43 4.51 2.05
N HIS A 29 1.46 5.26 2.46
CA HIS A 29 2.85 5.07 2.05
C HIS A 29 3.83 5.17 3.22
N THR A 30 3.35 5.08 4.45
CA THR A 30 4.16 5.21 5.67
C THR A 30 4.91 3.90 5.98
N PRO A 31 6.08 3.95 6.65
CA PRO A 31 6.64 2.76 7.29
C PRO A 31 5.75 2.30 8.45
N LEU A 32 5.88 1.05 8.87
CA LEU A 32 5.23 0.56 10.09
C LEU A 32 6.14 0.82 11.29
N THR A 33 5.65 1.61 12.24
CA THR A 33 6.32 1.91 13.50
C THR A 33 5.36 1.73 14.67
N HIS A 34 5.85 1.11 15.76
CA HIS A 34 5.03 0.81 16.92
C HIS A 34 5.21 1.84 18.05
N GLN A 35 6.24 2.68 17.99
CA GLN A 35 6.63 3.60 19.06
C GLN A 35 7.01 4.96 18.48
N GLY A 36 7.03 5.97 19.36
CA GLY A 36 7.38 7.35 19.03
C GLY A 36 6.15 8.22 18.76
N GLU A 37 6.37 9.51 18.64
CA GLU A 37 5.33 10.52 18.45
C GLU A 37 4.50 10.29 17.18
N HIS A 38 5.12 9.73 16.14
CA HIS A 38 4.50 9.44 14.85
C HIS A 38 4.37 7.95 14.61
N ALA A 39 4.00 7.17 15.65
CA ALA A 39 3.73 5.75 15.48
C ALA A 39 2.61 5.52 14.45
N THR A 40 2.81 4.52 13.58
CA THR A 40 1.90 4.25 12.45
C THR A 40 1.14 2.93 12.59
N TYR A 41 1.45 2.13 13.62
CA TYR A 41 0.67 0.93 13.93
C TYR A 41 -0.76 1.32 14.27
N HIS A 42 -1.72 0.73 13.55
CA HIS A 42 -3.15 1.05 13.63
C HIS A 42 -3.44 2.56 13.49
N LEU A 43 -2.66 3.23 12.62
CA LEU A 43 -2.86 4.64 12.30
C LEU A 43 -4.29 4.90 11.80
N PHE A 44 -4.81 3.99 10.96
CA PHE A 44 -6.21 3.96 10.53
C PHE A 44 -7.00 3.03 11.44
N ASN A 45 -7.29 3.51 12.65
CA ASN A 45 -8.13 2.85 13.64
C ASN A 45 -9.62 3.19 13.46
N GLY A 46 -10.47 2.67 14.35
CA GLY A 46 -11.92 2.91 14.30
C GLY A 46 -12.32 4.38 14.36
N ASP A 47 -11.59 5.22 15.11
CA ASP A 47 -11.90 6.64 15.25
C ASP A 47 -11.61 7.42 13.96
N ILE A 48 -10.56 7.07 13.25
CA ILE A 48 -10.22 7.66 11.95
C ILE A 48 -11.20 7.17 10.89
N LEU A 49 -11.50 5.87 10.86
CA LEU A 49 -12.44 5.28 9.91
C LEU A 49 -13.84 5.89 10.05
N ALA A 50 -14.29 6.15 11.27
CA ALA A 50 -15.58 6.80 11.52
C ALA A 50 -15.69 8.24 10.99
N GLN A 51 -14.57 8.89 10.68
CA GLN A 51 -14.52 10.23 10.10
C GLN A 51 -14.40 10.22 8.57
N CYS A 52 -14.13 9.05 7.98
CA CYS A 52 -13.97 8.93 6.54
C CYS A 52 -15.30 9.19 5.79
N LYS A 53 -15.16 9.69 4.57
CA LYS A 53 -16.32 9.84 3.67
C LYS A 53 -16.94 8.47 3.35
N PRO A 54 -18.27 8.38 3.17
CA PRO A 54 -18.97 7.11 2.94
C PRO A 54 -18.51 6.35 1.69
N ASN A 55 -18.00 7.05 0.67
CA ASN A 55 -17.57 6.48 -0.61
C ASN A 55 -16.03 6.52 -0.76
N LEU A 56 -15.30 6.56 0.35
CA LEU A 56 -13.83 6.58 0.32
C LEU A 56 -13.27 5.39 -0.46
N LEU A 57 -12.24 5.65 -1.27
CA LEU A 57 -11.31 4.63 -1.74
C LEU A 57 -10.07 4.63 -0.82
N LEU A 58 -9.92 3.57 -0.04
CA LEU A 58 -8.75 3.36 0.82
C LEU A 58 -7.79 2.38 0.16
N ILE A 59 -6.52 2.82 -0.01
CA ILE A 59 -5.46 2.02 -0.63
C ILE A 59 -4.36 1.80 0.39
N ASN A 60 -4.08 0.53 0.72
CA ASN A 60 -2.93 0.15 1.53
C ASN A 60 -1.93 -0.68 0.72
N ALA A 61 -0.91 -0.02 0.21
CA ALA A 61 0.24 -0.63 -0.46
C ALA A 61 1.55 -0.32 0.31
N ALA A 62 1.44 0.00 1.59
CA ALA A 62 2.57 0.35 2.46
C ALA A 62 3.02 -0.84 3.31
N ARG A 63 2.32 -1.12 4.40
CA ARG A 63 2.58 -2.26 5.31
C ARG A 63 1.27 -2.74 5.94
N GLY A 64 1.21 -4.04 6.24
CA GLY A 64 0.18 -4.60 7.12
C GLY A 64 0.28 -4.01 8.53
N GLY A 65 -0.84 -3.87 9.23
CA GLY A 65 -0.91 -3.27 10.56
C GLY A 65 -0.93 -1.72 10.60
N ILE A 66 -0.83 -1.01 9.47
CA ILE A 66 -1.10 0.44 9.42
C ILE A 66 -2.60 0.70 9.53
N VAL A 67 -3.39 -0.14 8.90
CA VAL A 67 -4.84 -0.16 9.06
C VAL A 67 -5.19 -1.23 10.08
N ASP A 68 -5.99 -0.90 11.09
CA ASP A 68 -6.62 -1.87 11.98
C ASP A 68 -7.68 -2.63 11.19
N GLU A 69 -7.34 -3.84 10.74
CA GLU A 69 -8.22 -4.64 9.87
C GLU A 69 -9.51 -5.06 10.57
N LEU A 70 -9.50 -5.24 11.89
CA LEU A 70 -10.69 -5.58 12.65
C LEU A 70 -11.63 -4.37 12.76
N ALA A 71 -11.07 -3.19 13.03
CA ALA A 71 -11.84 -1.94 13.03
C ALA A 71 -12.39 -1.64 11.63
N LEU A 72 -11.61 -1.88 10.57
CA LEU A 72 -12.05 -1.71 9.19
C LEU A 72 -13.24 -2.64 8.85
N LEU A 73 -13.16 -3.91 9.18
CA LEU A 73 -14.28 -4.86 9.01
C LEU A 73 -15.54 -4.41 9.73
N LYS A 74 -15.39 -3.98 10.98
CA LYS A 74 -16.51 -3.44 11.75
C LYS A 74 -17.10 -2.20 11.09
N HIS A 75 -16.26 -1.30 10.61
CA HIS A 75 -16.68 -0.08 9.91
C HIS A 75 -17.44 -0.41 8.61
N CYS A 76 -16.94 -1.34 7.79
CA CYS A 76 -17.60 -1.78 6.55
C CYS A 76 -19.02 -2.33 6.78
N SER A 77 -19.30 -2.82 7.99
CA SER A 77 -20.64 -3.31 8.37
C SER A 77 -21.61 -2.20 8.78
N THR A 78 -21.13 -0.96 8.91
CA THR A 78 -21.99 0.20 9.25
C THR A 78 -22.62 0.82 8.01
N ASN A 79 -23.68 1.62 8.20
CA ASN A 79 -24.28 2.38 7.10
C ASN A 79 -23.32 3.38 6.45
N GLN A 80 -22.37 3.92 7.22
CA GLN A 80 -21.37 4.85 6.72
C GLN A 80 -20.27 4.13 5.92
N GLY A 81 -19.81 2.97 6.39
CA GLY A 81 -18.69 2.23 5.79
C GLY A 81 -19.05 1.27 4.67
N LYS A 82 -20.34 0.92 4.49
CA LYS A 82 -20.78 -0.10 3.52
C LYS A 82 -20.40 0.19 2.05
N ASN A 83 -20.14 1.44 1.71
CA ASN A 83 -19.78 1.86 0.35
C ASN A 83 -18.27 2.13 0.20
N ILE A 84 -17.49 1.94 1.25
CA ILE A 84 -16.03 2.12 1.17
C ILE A 84 -15.45 1.14 0.15
N LYS A 85 -14.50 1.61 -0.66
CA LYS A 85 -13.78 0.78 -1.61
C LYS A 85 -12.39 0.50 -1.07
N LEU A 86 -11.96 -0.75 -1.17
CA LEU A 86 -10.70 -1.21 -0.60
C LEU A 86 -9.78 -1.75 -1.69
N ALA A 87 -8.54 -1.26 -1.71
CA ALA A 87 -7.45 -1.83 -2.48
C ALA A 87 -6.31 -2.15 -1.52
N ILE A 88 -6.06 -3.42 -1.25
CA ILE A 88 -5.11 -3.86 -0.22
C ILE A 88 -4.06 -4.79 -0.83
N ASP A 89 -2.80 -4.36 -0.72
CA ASP A 89 -1.64 -5.16 -1.09
C ASP A 89 -0.92 -5.72 0.14
N CYS A 90 -0.88 -4.95 1.22
CA CYS A 90 -0.19 -5.31 2.46
C CYS A 90 -1.20 -5.58 3.57
N TRP A 91 -1.14 -6.77 4.17
CA TRP A 91 -2.13 -7.29 5.11
C TRP A 91 -1.55 -7.45 6.51
N GLU A 92 -2.36 -7.24 7.52
CA GLU A 92 -1.98 -7.59 8.88
C GLU A 92 -1.94 -9.13 9.03
N GLY A 93 -0.86 -9.62 9.66
CA GLY A 93 -0.72 -11.07 9.91
C GLY A 93 -0.26 -11.92 8.71
N GLU A 94 0.28 -11.30 7.63
CA GLU A 94 0.88 -12.07 6.52
C GLU A 94 1.81 -13.18 7.03
N PRO A 95 1.76 -14.36 6.43
CA PRO A 95 0.95 -14.77 5.27
C PRO A 95 -0.47 -15.26 5.60
N TYR A 96 -0.88 -15.24 6.88
CA TYR A 96 -2.17 -15.73 7.39
C TYR A 96 -3.19 -14.60 7.45
N ILE A 97 -3.54 -14.06 6.28
CA ILE A 97 -4.38 -12.87 6.13
C ILE A 97 -5.83 -13.10 6.54
N ASN A 98 -6.52 -12.02 6.91
CA ASN A 98 -7.92 -12.05 7.29
C ASN A 98 -8.81 -12.35 6.08
N LYS A 99 -9.36 -13.58 6.03
CA LYS A 99 -10.18 -14.06 4.90
C LYS A 99 -11.48 -13.28 4.74
N THR A 100 -12.07 -12.81 5.84
CA THR A 100 -13.32 -12.05 5.80
C THR A 100 -13.08 -10.68 5.15
N LEU A 101 -12.00 -9.99 5.54
CA LEU A 101 -11.61 -8.73 4.91
C LEU A 101 -11.24 -8.92 3.45
N LEU A 102 -10.50 -9.99 3.13
CA LEU A 102 -10.13 -10.32 1.75
C LEU A 102 -11.36 -10.42 0.84
N GLN A 103 -12.43 -11.07 1.28
CA GLN A 103 -13.66 -11.19 0.48
C GLN A 103 -14.38 -9.86 0.28
N GLN A 104 -14.28 -8.94 1.23
CA GLN A 104 -14.86 -7.59 1.13
C GLN A 104 -13.99 -6.60 0.34
N THR A 105 -12.71 -6.91 0.15
CA THR A 105 -11.77 -6.04 -0.58
C THR A 105 -12.08 -6.04 -2.08
N ASN A 106 -12.13 -4.86 -2.70
CA ASN A 106 -12.38 -4.72 -4.14
C ASN A 106 -11.21 -5.22 -4.99
N LEU A 107 -9.98 -4.78 -4.65
CA LEU A 107 -8.74 -5.23 -5.27
C LEU A 107 -7.76 -5.70 -4.20
N ALA A 108 -7.33 -6.96 -4.29
CA ALA A 108 -6.42 -7.59 -3.35
C ALA A 108 -5.18 -8.09 -4.09
N SER A 109 -4.01 -7.95 -3.47
CA SER A 109 -2.77 -8.57 -3.96
C SER A 109 -1.94 -9.10 -2.80
N PHE A 110 -0.87 -9.81 -3.10
CA PHE A 110 -0.09 -10.56 -2.14
C PHE A 110 1.27 -9.89 -1.88
N HIS A 111 1.22 -8.60 -1.51
CA HIS A 111 2.37 -7.75 -1.16
C HIS A 111 3.39 -7.65 -2.31
N ILE A 112 2.92 -7.17 -3.45
CA ILE A 112 3.69 -7.05 -4.69
C ILE A 112 3.73 -5.63 -5.27
N ALA A 113 3.11 -4.64 -4.64
CA ALA A 113 3.04 -3.27 -5.16
C ALA A 113 4.44 -2.66 -5.42
N GLY A 114 5.44 -3.02 -4.58
CA GLY A 114 6.85 -2.64 -4.78
C GLY A 114 7.64 -3.57 -5.72
N TYR A 115 7.04 -4.64 -6.24
CA TYR A 115 7.71 -5.68 -7.02
C TYR A 115 7.70 -5.34 -8.51
N SER A 116 8.34 -4.25 -8.90
CA SER A 116 8.54 -3.89 -10.30
C SER A 116 10.03 -3.81 -10.64
N ILE A 117 10.39 -4.11 -11.89
CA ILE A 117 11.76 -3.98 -12.40
C ILE A 117 12.24 -2.55 -12.22
N LEU A 118 11.43 -1.56 -12.64
CA LEU A 118 11.78 -0.15 -12.52
C LEU A 118 11.95 0.30 -11.07
N GLY A 119 11.07 -0.15 -10.16
CA GLY A 119 11.18 0.17 -8.73
C GLY A 119 12.47 -0.38 -8.12
N LYS A 120 12.84 -1.64 -8.44
CA LYS A 120 14.09 -2.25 -7.96
C LYS A 120 15.32 -1.57 -8.54
N MET A 121 15.32 -1.25 -9.84
CA MET A 121 16.42 -0.50 -10.46
C MET A 121 16.59 0.88 -9.81
N ARG A 122 15.48 1.62 -9.60
CA ARG A 122 15.54 2.94 -8.96
C ARG A 122 16.05 2.87 -7.52
N ALA A 123 15.63 1.87 -6.75
CA ALA A 123 16.15 1.65 -5.40
C ALA A 123 17.68 1.42 -5.40
N SER A 124 18.18 0.60 -6.34
CA SER A 124 19.63 0.37 -6.49
C SER A 124 20.38 1.63 -6.92
N GLU A 125 19.82 2.43 -7.84
CA GLU A 125 20.38 3.74 -8.23
C GLU A 125 20.49 4.68 -7.03
N MET A 126 19.42 4.81 -6.24
CA MET A 126 19.40 5.68 -5.06
C MET A 126 20.44 5.25 -4.01
N CYS A 127 20.61 3.95 -3.80
CA CYS A 127 21.66 3.43 -2.91
C CYS A 127 23.06 3.77 -3.43
N LEU A 128 23.31 3.60 -4.73
CA LEU A 128 24.59 3.93 -5.35
C LEU A 128 24.87 5.44 -5.31
N GLU A 129 23.88 6.27 -5.60
CA GLU A 129 23.97 7.73 -5.50
C GLU A 129 24.34 8.17 -4.07
N ALA A 130 23.65 7.60 -3.06
CA ALA A 130 23.94 7.88 -1.65
C ALA A 130 25.34 7.43 -1.23
N PHE A 131 25.78 6.25 -1.68
CA PHE A 131 27.13 5.73 -1.46
C PHE A 131 28.19 6.66 -2.07
N CYS A 132 28.06 6.98 -3.35
CA CYS A 132 28.99 7.87 -4.03
C CYS A 132 29.06 9.25 -3.34
N LYS A 133 27.92 9.81 -2.92
CA LYS A 133 27.87 11.07 -2.19
C LYS A 133 28.60 10.97 -0.85
N PHE A 134 28.37 9.92 -0.09
CA PHE A 134 29.01 9.72 1.23
C PHE A 134 30.53 9.63 1.14
N PHE A 135 31.04 8.90 0.14
CA PHE A 135 32.48 8.73 -0.06
C PHE A 135 33.13 9.76 -0.99
N SER A 136 32.39 10.82 -1.40
CA SER A 136 32.88 11.83 -2.34
C SER A 136 33.38 11.24 -3.67
N LEU A 137 32.76 10.18 -4.13
CA LEU A 137 33.07 9.52 -5.41
C LEU A 137 32.24 10.12 -6.56
N PRO A 138 32.73 10.08 -7.80
CA PRO A 138 31.93 10.49 -8.95
C PRO A 138 30.68 9.60 -9.07
N ILE A 139 29.52 10.21 -9.34
CA ILE A 139 28.28 9.47 -9.55
C ILE A 139 28.38 8.70 -10.86
N LEU A 140 28.37 7.39 -10.76
CA LEU A 140 28.33 6.48 -11.90
C LEU A 140 26.92 6.45 -12.46
N SER A 141 26.72 6.95 -13.69
CA SER A 141 25.45 6.76 -14.38
C SER A 141 25.29 5.29 -14.76
N ILE A 142 24.30 4.63 -14.18
CA ILE A 142 23.91 3.31 -14.65
C ILE A 142 23.30 3.49 -16.04
N ASN A 143 23.95 2.90 -17.05
CA ASN A 143 23.47 2.99 -18.42
C ASN A 143 22.08 2.32 -18.50
N LYS A 144 21.04 3.13 -18.57
CA LYS A 144 19.65 2.69 -18.70
C LYS A 144 19.43 2.11 -20.09
N LYS A 145 19.98 0.93 -20.37
CA LYS A 145 19.41 0.14 -21.46
C LYS A 145 17.93 0.03 -21.12
N ALA A 146 17.10 0.60 -21.98
CA ALA A 146 15.65 0.52 -21.80
C ALA A 146 15.29 -0.93 -21.56
N VAL A 147 14.99 -1.27 -20.29
CA VAL A 147 14.38 -2.55 -19.99
C VAL A 147 13.01 -2.45 -20.67
N PRO A 148 12.73 -3.29 -21.67
CA PRO A 148 11.41 -3.28 -22.26
C PRO A 148 10.43 -3.44 -21.10
N LEU A 149 9.50 -2.51 -20.99
CA LEU A 149 8.36 -2.67 -20.09
C LEU A 149 7.54 -3.84 -20.67
N GLN A 150 7.98 -5.06 -20.40
CA GLN A 150 7.13 -6.25 -20.50
C GLN A 150 6.15 -6.20 -19.32
N GLY A 151 5.50 -5.07 -19.18
CA GLY A 151 4.34 -4.97 -18.35
C GLY A 151 3.19 -5.57 -19.14
N ASP A 152 2.47 -6.51 -18.55
CA ASP A 152 1.13 -6.80 -19.01
C ASP A 152 0.36 -5.49 -19.06
N SER A 153 0.32 -4.89 -20.22
CA SER A 153 -0.70 -3.91 -20.59
C SER A 153 -2.08 -4.58 -20.65
N GLU A 154 -2.16 -5.85 -20.28
CA GLU A 154 -3.40 -6.58 -20.22
C GLU A 154 -4.30 -5.95 -19.17
N LYS A 155 -5.28 -5.25 -19.67
CA LYS A 155 -6.41 -4.76 -18.92
C LYS A 155 -6.94 -5.89 -18.02
N GLY A 156 -7.01 -5.66 -16.69
CA GLY A 156 -7.58 -6.65 -15.76
C GLY A 156 -6.58 -7.62 -15.10
N TRP A 157 -5.25 -7.45 -15.26
CA TRP A 157 -4.30 -8.33 -14.59
C TRP A 157 -4.41 -8.27 -13.04
N LEU A 158 -4.65 -7.09 -12.48
CA LEU A 158 -4.80 -6.91 -11.05
C LEU A 158 -6.08 -7.58 -10.54
N GLU A 159 -7.15 -7.55 -11.33
CA GLU A 159 -8.39 -8.27 -11.02
C GLU A 159 -8.17 -9.79 -11.03
N ARG A 160 -7.37 -10.32 -12.00
CA ARG A 160 -6.99 -11.75 -11.99
C ARG A 160 -6.20 -12.13 -10.75
N VAL A 161 -5.21 -11.30 -10.34
CA VAL A 161 -4.45 -11.49 -9.11
C VAL A 161 -5.38 -11.50 -7.90
N SER A 162 -6.29 -10.53 -7.82
CA SER A 162 -7.26 -10.42 -6.73
C SER A 162 -8.18 -11.64 -6.66
N ASN A 163 -8.71 -12.09 -7.79
CA ASN A 163 -9.58 -13.26 -7.86
C ASN A 163 -8.83 -14.54 -7.47
N GLN A 164 -7.59 -14.69 -7.92
CA GLN A 164 -6.75 -15.83 -7.55
C GLN A 164 -6.48 -15.87 -6.04
N LEU A 165 -6.12 -14.75 -5.43
CA LEU A 165 -5.89 -14.68 -4.00
C LEU A 165 -7.16 -14.97 -3.19
N LYS A 166 -8.32 -14.46 -3.65
CA LYS A 166 -9.62 -14.73 -3.00
C LYS A 166 -10.04 -16.19 -3.09
N ALA A 167 -9.73 -16.85 -4.19
CA ALA A 167 -10.02 -18.27 -4.37
C ALA A 167 -9.12 -19.15 -3.49
N GLU A 168 -7.84 -18.79 -3.35
CA GLU A 168 -6.83 -19.62 -2.68
C GLU A 168 -5.99 -18.82 -1.66
N PRO A 169 -6.61 -18.21 -0.62
CA PRO A 169 -5.90 -17.32 0.31
C PRO A 169 -4.79 -18.03 1.09
N HIS A 170 -4.85 -19.36 1.24
CA HIS A 170 -3.82 -20.17 1.88
C HIS A 170 -2.53 -20.28 1.06
N LEU A 171 -2.58 -19.93 -0.22
CA LEU A 171 -1.42 -19.92 -1.11
C LEU A 171 -0.71 -18.55 -1.17
N PHE A 172 -1.06 -17.59 -0.30
CA PHE A 172 -0.51 -16.22 -0.30
C PHE A 172 0.99 -16.19 -0.57
N GLU A 173 1.78 -16.88 0.25
CA GLU A 173 3.23 -16.87 0.15
C GLU A 173 3.75 -17.58 -1.12
N LYS A 174 3.06 -18.64 -1.55
CA LYS A 174 3.38 -19.33 -2.81
C LYS A 174 3.15 -18.44 -4.02
N LEU A 175 2.01 -17.76 -4.06
CA LEU A 175 1.64 -16.82 -5.13
C LEU A 175 2.65 -15.66 -5.18
N ARG A 176 3.02 -15.12 -4.02
CA ARG A 176 4.02 -14.06 -3.89
C ARG A 176 5.38 -14.47 -4.42
N LYS A 177 5.87 -15.67 -4.07
CA LYS A 177 7.16 -16.21 -4.55
C LYS A 177 7.17 -16.50 -6.05
N GLN A 178 6.06 -16.88 -6.62
CA GLN A 178 5.92 -17.19 -8.04
C GLN A 178 5.66 -15.95 -8.91
N TYR A 179 5.40 -14.80 -8.29
CA TYR A 179 5.16 -13.55 -9.01
C TYR A 179 6.41 -13.09 -9.75
N LYS A 180 6.28 -12.98 -11.07
CA LYS A 180 7.37 -12.48 -11.92
C LYS A 180 7.42 -10.96 -11.86
N LEU A 181 8.63 -10.40 -11.71
CA LEU A 181 8.85 -8.95 -11.78
C LEU A 181 8.36 -8.38 -13.11
N ARG A 182 7.67 -7.28 -13.03
CA ARG A 182 7.13 -6.53 -14.17
C ARG A 182 7.70 -5.12 -14.25
#